data_f4d9297238d9d26dff9e13ce041618c6
#
_entry.id   f4d9297238d9d26dff9e13ce041618c6
#
_cell.length_a   1.000
_cell.length_b   1.000
_cell.length_c   1.000
_cell.angle_alpha   90.00
_cell.angle_beta   90.00
_cell.angle_gamma   90.00
#
_symmetry.space_group_name_H-M   'P 1'
#
loop_
_entity.id
_entity.type
_entity.pdbx_description
1 polymer ?
#
loop_
_entity_poly.entity_id
_entity_poly.type
_entity_poly.pdbx_seq_one_letter_code
_entity_poly.pdbx_strand_id
1 'polypeptide(L)'
;MSKENVETIRRLFWGVEERDLEAYTAAGHPEIVIREPSSLPYGGEFYGLEGMRRHAARWMQTWAALQPGDERKLEAAFIDAGDYVVARWRLRARAPDGDETLDMPMMGIYELRDGKLVRAQMFYSDTTEVLRFLEGAR
;
A
#
# COMPACT_ATOMS: atom_id res chain seq x y z
N MET A 1 -12.85 14.87 -10.22
CA MET A 1 -14.00 14.96 -9.31
C MET A 1 -13.76 14.08 -8.11
N SER A 2 -14.20 14.51 -6.93
CA SER A 2 -13.84 13.83 -5.70
C SER A 2 -14.37 12.39 -5.62
N LYS A 3 -15.59 12.13 -6.08
CA LYS A 3 -16.13 10.77 -6.15
C LYS A 3 -15.28 9.85 -7.02
N GLU A 4 -14.85 10.37 -8.15
CA GLU A 4 -13.98 9.64 -9.07
C GLU A 4 -12.64 9.35 -8.42
N ASN A 5 -12.12 10.31 -7.65
CA ASN A 5 -10.85 10.15 -6.96
C ASN A 5 -10.92 9.03 -5.91
N VAL A 6 -11.99 9.01 -5.13
CA VAL A 6 -12.20 7.93 -4.15
C VAL A 6 -12.28 6.58 -4.86
N GLU A 7 -12.99 6.53 -5.99
CA GLU A 7 -13.12 5.28 -6.75
C GLU A 7 -11.78 4.81 -7.31
N THR A 8 -10.94 5.74 -7.78
CA THR A 8 -9.62 5.39 -8.26
C THR A 8 -8.79 4.73 -7.15
N ILE A 9 -8.83 5.29 -5.94
CA ILE A 9 -8.08 4.73 -4.81
C ILE A 9 -8.69 3.40 -4.35
N ARG A 10 -10.02 3.27 -4.40
CA ARG A 10 -10.68 2.01 -4.08
C ARG A 10 -10.19 0.89 -5.01
N ARG A 11 -10.08 1.17 -6.31
CA ARG A 11 -9.58 0.19 -7.28
C ARG A 11 -8.11 -0.13 -7.06
N LEU A 12 -7.33 0.88 -6.66
CA LEU A 12 -5.93 0.68 -6.30
C LEU A 12 -5.82 -0.34 -5.16
N PHE A 13 -6.61 -0.15 -4.11
CA PHE A 13 -6.60 -1.03 -2.94
C PHE A 13 -7.09 -2.43 -3.30
N TRP A 14 -8.12 -2.52 -4.15
CA TRP A 14 -8.57 -3.81 -4.66
C TRP A 14 -7.44 -4.54 -5.38
N GLY A 15 -6.69 -3.82 -6.21
CA GLY A 15 -5.54 -4.38 -6.92
C GLY A 15 -4.47 -4.93 -5.96
N VAL A 16 -4.23 -4.22 -4.86
CA VAL A 16 -3.28 -4.69 -3.84
C VAL A 16 -3.79 -5.98 -3.19
N GLU A 17 -5.07 -6.01 -2.79
CA GLU A 17 -5.64 -7.18 -2.14
C GLU A 17 -5.63 -8.40 -3.04
N GLU A 18 -5.98 -8.21 -4.32
CA GLU A 18 -6.07 -9.29 -5.30
C GLU A 18 -4.73 -9.61 -5.96
N ARG A 19 -3.70 -8.84 -5.65
CA ARG A 19 -2.38 -8.98 -6.25
C ARG A 19 -2.43 -8.84 -7.76
N ASP A 20 -3.29 -7.93 -8.21
CA ASP A 20 -3.51 -7.62 -9.63
C ASP A 20 -2.67 -6.40 -9.99
N LEU A 21 -1.50 -6.64 -10.57
CA LEU A 21 -0.55 -5.59 -10.90
C LEU A 21 -1.11 -4.61 -11.93
N GLU A 22 -1.89 -5.10 -12.89
CA GLU A 22 -2.49 -4.22 -13.90
C GLU A 22 -3.51 -3.27 -13.30
N ALA A 23 -4.38 -3.77 -12.40
CA ALA A 23 -5.36 -2.93 -11.71
C ALA A 23 -4.65 -1.89 -10.84
N TYR A 24 -3.57 -2.30 -10.18
CA TYR A 24 -2.77 -1.40 -9.36
C TYR A 24 -2.16 -0.27 -10.20
N THR A 25 -1.44 -0.62 -11.27
CA THR A 25 -0.76 0.39 -12.10
C THR A 25 -1.72 1.24 -12.92
N ALA A 26 -2.91 0.73 -13.22
CA ALA A 26 -3.92 1.49 -13.96
C ALA A 26 -4.36 2.75 -13.23
N ALA A 27 -4.22 2.78 -11.90
CA ALA A 27 -4.59 3.95 -11.10
C ALA A 27 -3.54 5.06 -11.18
N GLY A 28 -2.34 4.78 -11.66
CA GLY A 28 -1.21 5.70 -11.61
C GLY A 28 -1.17 6.70 -12.76
N HIS A 29 -0.81 7.93 -12.42
CA HIS A 29 -0.44 8.94 -13.40
C HIS A 29 0.98 8.68 -13.88
N PRO A 30 1.34 8.99 -15.15
CA PRO A 30 2.72 8.79 -15.61
C PRO A 30 3.79 9.50 -14.77
N GLU A 31 3.40 10.57 -14.07
CA GLU A 31 4.33 11.32 -13.20
C GLU A 31 4.21 10.94 -11.73
N ILE A 32 3.68 9.77 -11.43
CA ILE A 32 3.45 9.34 -10.05
C ILE A 32 4.74 9.29 -9.24
N VAL A 33 4.63 9.67 -7.96
CA VAL A 33 5.69 9.48 -6.97
C VAL A 33 5.07 8.76 -5.78
N ILE A 34 5.68 7.64 -5.38
CA ILE A 34 5.26 6.89 -4.19
C ILE A 34 6.35 7.02 -3.16
N ARG A 35 5.97 7.36 -1.92
CA ARG A 35 6.90 7.46 -0.80
C ARG A 35 6.51 6.50 0.30
N GLU A 36 7.47 5.65 0.66
CA GLU A 36 7.37 4.75 1.80
C GLU A 36 8.50 5.08 2.78
N PRO A 37 8.33 4.78 4.07
CA PRO A 37 9.42 4.98 5.03
C PRO A 37 10.68 4.26 4.57
N SER A 38 11.80 4.99 4.57
CA SER A 38 13.05 4.49 3.97
C SER A 38 13.65 3.28 4.69
N SER A 39 13.25 3.03 5.94
CA SER A 39 13.75 1.89 6.71
C SER A 39 13.16 0.56 6.29
N LEU A 40 12.05 0.55 5.53
CA LEU A 40 11.38 -0.68 5.14
C LEU A 40 12.05 -1.33 3.93
N PRO A 41 11.92 -2.67 3.74
CA PRO A 41 12.46 -3.35 2.57
C PRO A 41 11.92 -2.81 1.24
N TYR A 42 10.71 -2.28 1.25
CA TYR A 42 10.08 -1.65 0.09
C TYR A 42 10.02 -0.13 0.26
N GLY A 43 10.95 0.43 1.05
CA GLY A 43 10.98 1.84 1.39
C GLY A 43 11.67 2.69 0.35
N GLY A 44 11.51 4.01 0.52
CA GLY A 44 12.12 4.99 -0.35
C GLY A 44 11.14 5.68 -1.26
N GLU A 45 11.65 6.24 -2.36
CA GLU A 45 10.84 6.94 -3.34
C GLU A 45 10.83 6.19 -4.66
N PHE A 46 9.66 6.10 -5.28
CA PHE A 46 9.45 5.39 -6.54
C PHE A 46 8.81 6.35 -7.53
N TYR A 47 9.40 6.48 -8.70
CA TYR A 47 9.00 7.48 -9.69
C TYR A 47 8.45 6.85 -10.95
N GLY A 48 7.33 7.40 -11.44
CA GLY A 48 6.70 6.99 -12.69
C GLY A 48 6.06 5.63 -12.60
N LEU A 49 5.47 5.18 -13.71
CA LEU A 49 4.78 3.88 -13.72
C LEU A 49 5.77 2.73 -13.51
N GLU A 50 6.99 2.87 -13.99
CA GLU A 50 8.04 1.89 -13.77
C GLU A 50 8.37 1.77 -12.26
N GLY A 51 8.51 2.93 -11.59
CA GLY A 51 8.72 2.96 -10.15
C GLY A 51 7.55 2.36 -9.38
N MET A 52 6.33 2.63 -9.85
CA MET A 52 5.13 2.05 -9.27
C MET A 52 5.13 0.52 -9.34
N ARG A 53 5.58 -0.03 -10.48
CA ARG A 53 5.71 -1.48 -10.62
C ARG A 53 6.79 -2.06 -9.70
N ARG A 54 7.92 -1.35 -9.57
CA ARG A 54 8.98 -1.78 -8.65
C ARG A 54 8.49 -1.79 -7.20
N HIS A 55 7.72 -0.77 -6.82
CA HIS A 55 7.14 -0.71 -5.48
C HIS A 55 6.23 -1.91 -5.24
N ALA A 56 5.35 -2.21 -6.19
CA ALA A 56 4.43 -3.35 -6.08
C ALA A 56 5.20 -4.67 -5.97
N ALA A 57 6.27 -4.83 -6.77
CA ALA A 57 7.08 -6.04 -6.75
C ALA A 57 7.76 -6.23 -5.39
N ARG A 58 8.34 -5.16 -4.84
CA ARG A 58 8.99 -5.22 -3.53
C ARG A 58 8.00 -5.47 -2.40
N TRP A 59 6.83 -4.85 -2.48
CA TRP A 59 5.75 -5.08 -1.51
C TRP A 59 5.33 -6.56 -1.52
N MET A 60 5.06 -7.10 -2.71
CA MET A 60 4.66 -8.50 -2.83
C MET A 60 5.75 -9.45 -2.38
N GLN A 61 7.00 -9.15 -2.73
CA GLN A 61 8.15 -9.95 -2.31
C GLN A 61 8.27 -10.00 -0.78
N THR A 62 7.94 -8.90 -0.13
CA THR A 62 8.01 -8.82 1.33
C THR A 62 6.84 -9.55 2.00
N TRP A 63 5.62 -9.34 1.53
CA TRP A 63 4.41 -9.73 2.26
C TRP A 63 3.69 -10.98 1.76
N ALA A 64 3.87 -11.37 0.48
CA ALA A 64 3.01 -12.41 -0.10
C ALA A 64 2.98 -13.71 0.74
N ALA A 65 4.13 -14.20 1.15
CA ALA A 65 4.22 -15.44 1.92
C ALA A 65 3.73 -15.28 3.36
N LEU A 66 3.61 -14.02 3.83
CA LEU A 66 3.20 -13.70 5.19
C LEU A 66 1.73 -13.32 5.30
N GLN A 67 1.02 -13.38 4.18
CA GLN A 67 -0.42 -13.08 4.12
C GLN A 67 -1.17 -14.21 3.42
N PRO A 68 -1.17 -15.42 4.02
CA PRO A 68 -1.73 -16.60 3.33
C PRO A 68 -3.25 -16.63 3.24
N GLY A 69 -3.94 -15.85 4.07
CA GLY A 69 -5.41 -15.86 4.12
C GLY A 69 -5.97 -14.46 4.17
N ASP A 70 -6.84 -14.21 5.13
CA ASP A 70 -7.54 -12.92 5.27
C ASP A 70 -6.60 -11.77 5.61
N GLU A 71 -5.34 -12.06 5.97
CA GLU A 71 -4.34 -11.02 6.25
C GLU A 71 -4.14 -10.07 5.07
N ARG A 72 -4.39 -10.53 3.85
CA ARG A 72 -4.23 -9.70 2.66
C ARG A 72 -5.35 -8.67 2.49
N LYS A 73 -6.47 -8.83 3.19
CA LYS A 73 -7.57 -7.86 3.16
C LYS A 73 -7.17 -6.64 3.97
N LEU A 74 -7.34 -5.47 3.38
CA LEU A 74 -6.87 -4.22 3.97
C LEU A 74 -7.92 -3.57 4.87
N GLU A 75 -9.20 -3.91 4.70
CA GLU A 75 -10.32 -3.35 5.47
C GLU A 75 -10.28 -1.81 5.43
N ALA A 76 -10.13 -1.29 4.22
CA ALA A 76 -9.87 0.12 4.02
C ALA A 76 -11.13 0.98 4.16
N ALA A 77 -10.95 2.17 4.73
CA ALA A 77 -11.95 3.23 4.73
C ALA A 77 -11.32 4.44 4.04
N PHE A 78 -12.12 5.15 3.22
CA PHE A 78 -11.62 6.23 2.40
C PHE A 78 -12.29 7.54 2.79
N ILE A 79 -11.50 8.59 2.92
CA ILE A 79 -11.96 9.92 3.25
C ILE A 79 -11.75 10.80 2.02
N ASP A 80 -12.84 11.38 1.53
CA ASP A 80 -12.82 12.26 0.37
C ASP A 80 -12.36 13.64 0.81
N ALA A 81 -11.19 14.06 0.34
CA ALA A 81 -10.64 15.37 0.65
C ALA A 81 -10.40 16.18 -0.65
N GLY A 82 -11.28 16.02 -1.63
CA GLY A 82 -11.21 16.75 -2.91
C GLY A 82 -10.17 16.15 -3.84
N ASP A 83 -9.08 16.88 -4.07
CA ASP A 83 -7.97 16.39 -4.89
C ASP A 83 -7.13 15.35 -4.16
N TYR A 84 -7.39 15.15 -2.87
CA TYR A 84 -6.73 14.16 -2.05
C TYR A 84 -7.73 13.14 -1.56
N VAL A 85 -7.26 11.92 -1.38
CA VAL A 85 -8.00 10.88 -0.67
C VAL A 85 -7.10 10.45 0.48
N VAL A 86 -7.67 10.36 1.69
CA VAL A 86 -6.99 9.78 2.82
C VAL A 86 -7.56 8.39 3.02
N ALA A 87 -6.71 7.38 3.04
CA ALA A 87 -7.15 6.01 3.27
C ALA A 87 -6.62 5.52 4.61
N ARG A 88 -7.45 4.81 5.32
CA ARG A 88 -7.10 4.14 6.57
C ARG A 88 -7.31 2.64 6.35
N TRP A 89 -6.30 1.84 6.66
CA TRP A 89 -6.42 0.39 6.51
C TRP A 89 -5.60 -0.33 7.59
N ARG A 90 -5.58 -1.64 7.53
CA ARG A 90 -4.78 -2.43 8.45
C ARG A 90 -3.74 -3.25 7.69
N LEU A 91 -2.52 -3.21 8.18
CA LEU A 91 -1.46 -4.08 7.69
C LEU A 91 -1.43 -5.29 8.61
N ARG A 92 -1.74 -6.46 8.05
CA ARG A 92 -1.78 -7.71 8.80
C ARG A 92 -0.90 -8.76 8.15
N ALA A 93 -0.26 -9.57 8.96
CA ALA A 93 0.61 -10.62 8.47
C ALA A 93 0.74 -11.70 9.54
N ARG A 94 1.20 -12.87 9.13
CA ARG A 94 1.42 -13.99 10.01
C ARG A 94 2.72 -14.69 9.61
N ALA A 95 3.58 -14.98 10.60
CA ALA A 95 4.81 -15.71 10.36
C ALA A 95 4.49 -17.14 9.89
N PRO A 96 5.38 -17.74 9.08
CA PRO A 96 5.11 -19.09 8.53
C PRO A 96 4.88 -20.15 9.60
N ASP A 97 5.49 -20.03 10.77
CA ASP A 97 5.28 -20.96 11.89
C ASP A 97 3.97 -20.70 12.63
N GLY A 98 3.29 -19.59 12.32
CA GLY A 98 2.00 -19.24 12.91
C GLY A 98 2.05 -18.61 14.28
N ASP A 99 3.24 -18.50 14.88
CA ASP A 99 3.37 -18.00 16.24
C ASP A 99 3.29 -16.48 16.35
N GLU A 100 3.90 -15.78 15.40
CA GLU A 100 3.90 -14.32 15.43
C GLU A 100 2.93 -13.75 14.41
N THR A 101 2.23 -12.69 14.81
CA THR A 101 1.31 -11.96 13.93
C THR A 101 1.62 -10.48 13.99
N LEU A 102 1.24 -9.78 12.91
CA LEU A 102 1.29 -8.33 12.82
C LEU A 102 -0.11 -7.85 12.49
N ASP A 103 -0.55 -6.80 13.18
CA ASP A 103 -1.83 -6.16 12.89
C ASP A 103 -1.73 -4.72 13.38
N MET A 104 -1.54 -3.79 12.44
CA MET A 104 -1.39 -2.38 12.81
C MET A 104 -2.20 -1.47 11.91
N PRO A 105 -2.66 -0.33 12.45
CA PRO A 105 -3.34 0.67 11.65
C PRO A 105 -2.36 1.39 10.74
N MET A 106 -2.82 1.65 9.53
CA MET A 106 -2.06 2.34 8.49
C MET A 106 -2.86 3.52 7.98
N MET A 107 -2.15 4.51 7.47
CA MET A 107 -2.78 5.64 6.81
C MET A 107 -1.96 6.02 5.59
N GLY A 108 -2.64 6.42 4.52
CA GLY A 108 -1.98 6.96 3.34
C GLY A 108 -2.68 8.23 2.89
N ILE A 109 -1.89 9.14 2.34
CA ILE A 109 -2.41 10.35 1.71
C ILE A 109 -2.12 10.21 0.22
N TYR A 110 -3.17 10.32 -0.58
CA TYR A 110 -3.13 10.12 -2.02
C TYR A 110 -3.58 11.39 -2.71
N GLU A 111 -2.72 11.95 -3.55
CA GLU A 111 -3.05 13.12 -4.36
C GLU A 111 -3.39 12.66 -5.77
N LEU A 112 -4.51 13.16 -6.31
CA LEU A 112 -4.98 12.77 -7.63
C LEU A 112 -5.01 13.97 -8.55
N ARG A 113 -4.74 13.69 -9.82
CA ARG A 113 -4.79 14.68 -10.89
C ARG A 113 -5.43 13.99 -12.11
N ASP A 114 -6.49 14.59 -12.63
CA ASP A 114 -7.21 14.03 -13.77
C ASP A 114 -7.66 12.58 -13.54
N GLY A 115 -8.11 12.30 -12.31
CA GLY A 115 -8.58 10.96 -11.94
C GLY A 115 -7.49 9.92 -11.77
N LYS A 116 -6.22 10.31 -11.75
CA LYS A 116 -5.09 9.41 -11.60
C LYS A 116 -4.25 9.79 -10.40
N LEU A 117 -3.65 8.78 -9.78
CA LEU A 117 -2.81 8.97 -8.60
C LEU A 117 -1.47 9.58 -9.01
N VAL A 118 -1.16 10.78 -8.50
CA VAL A 118 0.08 11.47 -8.82
C VAL A 118 1.08 11.48 -7.66
N ARG A 119 0.59 11.35 -6.42
CA ARG A 119 1.46 11.19 -5.25
C ARG A 119 0.80 10.32 -4.22
N ALA A 120 1.59 9.42 -3.65
CA ALA A 120 1.14 8.57 -2.55
C ALA A 120 2.20 8.59 -1.47
N GLN A 121 1.77 8.79 -0.23
CA GLN A 121 2.66 8.71 0.91
C GLN A 121 2.00 7.90 2.01
N MET A 122 2.70 6.86 2.46
CA MET A 122 2.20 5.97 3.49
C MET A 122 2.79 6.33 4.84
N PHE A 123 1.96 6.22 5.88
CA PHE A 123 2.33 6.47 7.26
C PHE A 123 2.03 5.23 8.09
N TYR A 124 3.05 4.75 8.76
CA TYR A 124 2.95 3.57 9.62
C TYR A 124 2.86 4.04 11.07
N SER A 125 2.04 3.34 11.86
CA SER A 125 1.99 3.67 13.29
C SER A 125 3.31 3.35 13.98
N ASP A 126 4.03 2.32 13.51
CA ASP A 126 5.32 1.95 14.11
C ASP A 126 6.14 1.09 13.14
N THR A 127 7.12 1.71 12.48
CA THR A 127 7.99 0.97 11.56
C THR A 127 8.91 -0.01 12.29
N THR A 128 9.24 0.27 13.54
CA THR A 128 10.06 -0.64 14.34
C THR A 128 9.35 -1.98 14.55
N GLU A 129 8.05 -1.94 14.79
CA GLU A 129 7.24 -3.15 14.93
C GLU A 129 7.24 -3.97 13.64
N VAL A 130 7.10 -3.30 12.49
CA VAL A 130 7.16 -3.97 11.19
C VAL A 130 8.50 -4.68 11.01
N LEU A 131 9.59 -3.97 11.27
CA LEU A 131 10.94 -4.51 11.09
C LEU A 131 11.21 -5.69 12.02
N ARG A 132 10.76 -5.62 13.26
CA ARG A 132 10.88 -6.74 14.20
C ARG A 132 10.13 -7.96 13.71
N PHE A 133 8.90 -7.75 13.23
CA PHE A 133 8.10 -8.85 12.72
C PHE A 133 8.80 -9.51 11.52
N LEU A 134 9.26 -8.70 10.57
CA LEU A 134 9.92 -9.22 9.37
C LEU A 134 11.22 -9.96 9.72
N GLU A 135 11.97 -9.47 10.68
CA GLU A 135 13.20 -10.12 11.13
C GLU A 135 12.91 -11.48 11.77
N GLY A 136 11.88 -11.55 12.61
CA GLY A 136 11.49 -12.79 13.27
C GLY A 136 10.84 -13.81 12.34
N ALA A 137 10.28 -13.36 11.22
CA ALA A 137 9.58 -14.23 10.27
C ALA A 137 10.49 -14.92 9.26
N ARG A 138 11.79 -14.62 9.29
CA ARG A 138 12.76 -15.20 8.34
C ARG A 138 13.05 -16.67 8.59
#